data_e76c8f468b527af41516926f3ac11318
#
_entry.id   e76c8f468b527af41516926f3ac11318
#
_cell.length_a   1.000
_cell.length_b   1.000
_cell.length_c   1.000
_cell.angle_alpha   90.00
_cell.angle_beta   90.00
_cell.angle_gamma   90.00
#
_symmetry.space_group_name_H-M   'P 1'
#
loop_
_entity.id
_entity.type
_entity.pdbx_description
1 polymer ?
#
loop_
_entity_poly.entity_id
_entity_poly.type
_entity_poly.pdbx_seq_one_letter_code
_entity_poly.pdbx_strand_id
1 'polypeptide(L)'
;MKKAATLFFCALSLVSAAFAGEGAIPKGIPHLDHVFIIMMENHGYGQILNNPNAPFINQYAKYANTATNYFAVGHPSLTNYLEVVGGSNFGIRSDNAPDWHDALCVSNLISKTVITDNPPSPNVCPIYGIGRDAETPAVDTTNETTGVPGENDIDGIKHIPAAFNTYGKTIADQLVTWGHSYKSYQESLPLSGADLVNNSDGEYTSNTDFTQIFPTLNPPLTQGDLVDLYAVKHNPFAYFQNVQQGTDPGNTLANTVGFETLYFDLGSGNVPTYSFIVPNQCNDQHGRGNAGAFCNFDPLSNGTQAGLNPALIYLGDVAVQHLVTAIKASPAWSNGNSAIVVLWDENDYSLAPNINQVLTIVDTNYGSHGVKSANFYTHFSLLKSIESGIGLPCLNHACDDNVNVMGDLFK
;
A
#
# COMPACT_ATOMS: atom_id res chain seq x y z
N MET A 1 -57.60 11.59 50.10
CA MET A 1 -56.44 12.25 49.63
C MET A 1 -55.53 11.17 49.03
N LYS A 2 -55.50 11.02 47.71
CA LYS A 2 -54.65 10.03 47.00
C LYS A 2 -53.36 10.74 46.57
N LYS A 3 -52.19 10.24 47.06
CA LYS A 3 -50.88 10.74 46.62
C LYS A 3 -50.48 10.02 45.34
N ALA A 4 -50.33 10.77 44.27
CA ALA A 4 -49.74 10.28 43.03
C ALA A 4 -48.22 10.31 43.18
N ALA A 5 -47.58 9.16 43.00
CA ALA A 5 -46.11 9.05 42.89
C ALA A 5 -45.72 9.20 41.42
N THR A 6 -45.01 10.25 41.11
CA THR A 6 -44.41 10.47 39.77
C THR A 6 -43.07 9.73 39.71
N LEU A 7 -43.01 8.66 38.91
CA LEU A 7 -41.73 8.00 38.57
C LEU A 7 -41.00 8.82 37.51
N PHE A 8 -39.84 9.34 37.86
CA PHE A 8 -38.91 9.93 36.90
C PHE A 8 -38.11 8.79 36.26
N PHE A 9 -38.37 8.52 34.98
CA PHE A 9 -37.52 7.66 34.16
C PHE A 9 -36.30 8.49 33.73
N CYS A 10 -35.17 8.25 34.34
CA CYS A 10 -33.87 8.76 33.84
C CYS A 10 -33.47 7.89 32.67
N ALA A 11 -33.66 8.39 31.45
CA ALA A 11 -33.10 7.74 30.26
C ALA A 11 -31.57 7.91 30.29
N LEU A 12 -30.85 6.87 30.67
CA LEU A 12 -29.41 6.76 30.44
C LEU A 12 -29.21 6.64 28.92
N SER A 13 -28.86 7.73 28.27
CA SER A 13 -28.26 7.68 26.93
C SER A 13 -26.92 7.02 27.06
N LEU A 14 -26.85 5.75 26.65
CA LEU A 14 -25.58 5.07 26.33
C LEU A 14 -24.96 5.84 25.16
N VAL A 15 -24.06 6.75 25.47
CA VAL A 15 -23.09 7.24 24.48
C VAL A 15 -22.21 6.03 24.19
N SER A 16 -22.45 5.38 23.06
CA SER A 16 -21.51 4.43 22.51
C SER A 16 -20.21 5.21 22.32
N ALA A 17 -19.22 4.96 23.17
CA ALA A 17 -17.86 5.35 22.87
C ALA A 17 -17.51 4.63 21.57
N ALA A 18 -17.43 5.36 20.46
CA ALA A 18 -16.84 4.85 19.25
C ALA A 18 -15.41 4.44 19.62
N PHE A 19 -15.14 3.14 19.63
CA PHE A 19 -13.80 2.63 19.81
C PHE A 19 -13.02 3.13 18.62
N ALA A 20 -12.04 3.96 18.90
CA ALA A 20 -11.18 4.54 17.89
C ALA A 20 -10.42 3.44 17.15
N GLY A 21 -10.53 3.37 15.83
CA GLY A 21 -9.59 2.76 14.95
C GLY A 21 -9.98 1.46 14.26
N GLU A 22 -10.74 0.58 14.87
CA GLU A 22 -11.22 -0.64 14.22
C GLU A 22 -12.74 -0.67 14.25
N GLY A 23 -13.35 -0.88 13.07
CA GLY A 23 -14.80 -0.92 12.92
C GLY A 23 -15.35 -2.36 12.85
N ALA A 24 -16.53 -2.50 12.27
CA ALA A 24 -17.12 -3.81 12.05
C ALA A 24 -16.37 -4.56 10.91
N ILE A 25 -16.44 -5.89 10.91
CA ILE A 25 -15.93 -6.71 9.81
C ILE A 25 -16.75 -6.40 8.55
N PRO A 26 -16.13 -5.89 7.46
CA PRO A 26 -16.83 -5.60 6.23
C PRO A 26 -17.36 -6.89 5.58
N LYS A 27 -18.34 -6.75 4.70
CA LYS A 27 -18.94 -7.89 3.98
C LYS A 27 -18.94 -7.60 2.48
N GLY A 28 -18.92 -8.66 1.68
CA GLY A 28 -19.08 -8.54 0.23
C GLY A 28 -18.02 -9.23 -0.59
N ILE A 29 -16.98 -9.75 0.04
CA ILE A 29 -15.92 -10.57 -0.57
C ILE A 29 -16.08 -12.01 -0.06
N PRO A 30 -15.96 -13.05 -0.93
CA PRO A 30 -15.81 -14.44 -0.51
C PRO A 30 -14.57 -14.59 0.38
N HIS A 31 -14.57 -15.62 1.25
CA HIS A 31 -13.39 -15.91 2.06
C HIS A 31 -12.14 -16.07 1.20
N LEU A 32 -11.03 -15.44 1.63
CA LEU A 32 -9.73 -15.51 0.99
C LEU A 32 -8.73 -16.22 1.92
N ASP A 33 -8.09 -17.26 1.40
CA ASP A 33 -7.01 -17.97 2.09
C ASP A 33 -5.66 -17.29 1.84
N HIS A 34 -5.46 -16.77 0.61
CA HIS A 34 -4.25 -16.04 0.24
C HIS A 34 -4.57 -14.80 -0.61
N VAL A 35 -3.90 -13.70 -0.28
CA VAL A 35 -3.94 -12.44 -1.05
C VAL A 35 -2.52 -12.04 -1.42
N PHE A 36 -2.29 -11.79 -2.71
CA PHE A 36 -1.02 -11.33 -3.28
C PHE A 36 -1.22 -9.93 -3.83
N ILE A 37 -0.64 -8.92 -3.19
CA ILE A 37 -0.65 -7.54 -3.66
C ILE A 37 0.68 -7.29 -4.36
N ILE A 38 0.65 -6.96 -5.64
CA ILE A 38 1.81 -6.53 -6.43
C ILE A 38 1.68 -5.02 -6.61
N MET A 39 2.54 -4.26 -5.92
CA MET A 39 2.57 -2.81 -5.99
C MET A 39 3.49 -2.35 -7.10
N MET A 40 2.95 -1.52 -7.98
CA MET A 40 3.66 -0.84 -9.06
C MET A 40 3.65 0.67 -8.78
N GLU A 41 4.47 1.41 -9.49
CA GLU A 41 4.81 2.79 -9.15
C GLU A 41 4.48 3.80 -10.24
N ASN A 42 3.99 4.93 -9.78
CA ASN A 42 4.09 6.26 -10.35
C ASN A 42 3.53 6.43 -11.79
N HIS A 43 2.50 5.63 -12.16
CA HIS A 43 1.90 5.75 -13.49
C HIS A 43 0.39 5.72 -13.48
N GLY A 44 -0.21 6.70 -14.15
CA GLY A 44 -1.65 6.81 -14.30
C GLY A 44 -2.28 5.72 -15.20
N TYR A 45 -3.57 5.49 -15.00
CA TYR A 45 -4.38 4.51 -15.73
C TYR A 45 -4.16 4.56 -17.25
N GLY A 46 -4.22 5.76 -17.85
CA GLY A 46 -4.07 5.96 -19.29
C GLY A 46 -2.64 5.81 -19.82
N GLN A 47 -1.65 5.86 -18.93
CA GLN A 47 -0.25 5.67 -19.29
C GLN A 47 0.09 4.18 -19.47
N ILE A 48 -0.55 3.31 -18.69
CA ILE A 48 -0.29 1.86 -18.70
C ILE A 48 -1.29 1.09 -19.58
N LEU A 49 -2.59 1.38 -19.44
CA LEU A 49 -3.59 0.66 -20.21
C LEU A 49 -3.48 1.01 -21.70
N ASN A 50 -3.42 -0.01 -22.53
CA ASN A 50 -3.17 0.04 -23.98
C ASN A 50 -1.78 0.59 -24.38
N ASN A 51 -0.83 0.65 -23.44
CA ASN A 51 0.55 0.97 -23.78
C ASN A 51 1.21 -0.22 -24.51
N PRO A 52 1.82 0.00 -25.69
CA PRO A 52 2.42 -1.07 -26.47
C PRO A 52 3.64 -1.71 -25.78
N ASN A 53 4.25 -1.02 -24.81
CA ASN A 53 5.38 -1.51 -24.04
C ASN A 53 4.95 -2.31 -22.78
N ALA A 54 3.64 -2.45 -22.54
CA ALA A 54 3.06 -3.26 -21.48
C ALA A 54 2.15 -4.38 -22.02
N PRO A 55 2.64 -5.27 -22.91
CA PRO A 55 1.79 -6.25 -23.58
C PRO A 55 1.16 -7.27 -22.66
N PHE A 56 1.91 -7.77 -21.65
CA PHE A 56 1.38 -8.72 -20.68
C PHE A 56 0.33 -8.08 -19.78
N ILE A 57 0.63 -6.93 -19.18
CA ILE A 57 -0.31 -6.20 -18.32
C ILE A 57 -1.62 -5.92 -19.07
N ASN A 58 -1.55 -5.51 -20.32
CA ASN A 58 -2.73 -5.26 -21.14
C ASN A 58 -3.54 -6.53 -21.43
N GLN A 59 -2.88 -7.65 -21.71
CA GLN A 59 -3.54 -8.94 -21.88
C GLN A 59 -4.17 -9.40 -20.55
N TYR A 60 -3.44 -9.25 -19.46
CA TYR A 60 -3.89 -9.62 -18.12
C TYR A 60 -5.09 -8.79 -17.67
N ALA A 61 -5.06 -7.48 -17.91
CA ALA A 61 -6.18 -6.59 -17.66
C ALA A 61 -7.43 -6.95 -18.47
N LYS A 62 -7.30 -7.55 -19.65
CA LYS A 62 -8.45 -8.04 -20.43
C LYS A 62 -9.03 -9.33 -19.87
N TYR A 63 -8.17 -10.24 -19.42
CA TYR A 63 -8.56 -11.54 -18.91
C TYR A 63 -9.12 -11.44 -17.50
N ALA A 64 -8.40 -10.79 -16.58
CA ALA A 64 -8.77 -10.61 -15.18
C ALA A 64 -9.83 -9.50 -15.01
N ASN A 65 -10.30 -9.31 -13.80
CA ASN A 65 -11.19 -8.22 -13.46
C ASN A 65 -10.41 -6.91 -13.34
N THR A 66 -10.98 -5.80 -13.76
CA THR A 66 -10.30 -4.49 -13.77
C THR A 66 -11.23 -3.40 -13.27
N ALA A 67 -10.76 -2.59 -12.34
CA ALA A 67 -11.42 -1.36 -11.97
C ALA A 67 -11.09 -0.29 -13.03
N THR A 68 -12.12 0.31 -13.63
CA THR A 68 -11.98 1.39 -14.60
C THR A 68 -12.18 2.77 -13.99
N ASN A 69 -12.44 2.82 -12.68
CA ASN A 69 -12.68 4.03 -11.91
C ASN A 69 -12.06 3.88 -10.51
N TYR A 70 -10.74 3.64 -10.49
CA TYR A 70 -9.97 3.48 -9.25
C TYR A 70 -8.95 4.60 -9.12
N PHE A 71 -8.86 5.17 -7.94
CA PHE A 71 -8.01 6.32 -7.66
C PHE A 71 -7.08 6.04 -6.48
N ALA A 72 -5.83 6.42 -6.63
CA ALA A 72 -4.93 6.61 -5.50
C ALA A 72 -5.41 7.79 -4.65
N VAL A 73 -4.93 7.88 -3.42
CA VAL A 73 -5.48 8.80 -2.43
C VAL A 73 -4.60 10.03 -2.25
N GLY A 74 -3.29 9.89 -2.33
CA GLY A 74 -2.36 10.95 -2.04
C GLY A 74 -1.15 11.02 -2.96
N HIS A 75 -0.22 11.86 -2.56
CA HIS A 75 1.14 12.01 -3.02
C HIS A 75 2.02 12.44 -1.84
N PRO A 76 3.30 12.07 -1.80
CA PRO A 76 4.01 11.15 -2.70
C PRO A 76 3.78 9.68 -2.36
N SER A 77 4.53 8.77 -3.00
CA SER A 77 4.38 7.31 -2.94
C SER A 77 4.16 6.75 -1.54
N LEU A 78 5.03 7.05 -0.55
CA LEU A 78 4.91 6.51 0.82
C LEU A 78 3.52 6.73 1.42
N THR A 79 2.88 7.88 1.14
CA THR A 79 1.52 8.18 1.59
C THR A 79 0.55 7.07 1.16
N ASN A 80 0.58 6.70 -0.13
CA ASN A 80 -0.28 5.66 -0.69
C ASN A 80 0.03 4.26 -0.16
N TYR A 81 1.31 3.94 0.02
CA TYR A 81 1.72 2.67 0.63
C TYR A 81 1.17 2.52 2.05
N LEU A 82 1.24 3.58 2.86
CA LEU A 82 0.67 3.61 4.21
C LEU A 82 -0.86 3.46 4.17
N GLU A 83 -1.52 4.09 3.22
CA GLU A 83 -2.97 4.03 3.05
C GLU A 83 -3.45 2.65 2.61
N VAL A 84 -2.73 1.98 1.72
CA VAL A 84 -3.04 0.60 1.29
C VAL A 84 -2.96 -0.40 2.46
N VAL A 85 -2.01 -0.23 3.39
CA VAL A 85 -1.82 -1.20 4.48
C VAL A 85 -2.46 -0.79 5.80
N GLY A 86 -2.75 0.50 5.99
CA GLY A 86 -3.24 1.00 7.28
C GLY A 86 -4.48 1.87 7.20
N GLY A 87 -4.96 2.19 5.99
CA GLY A 87 -6.14 3.02 5.80
C GLY A 87 -5.96 4.47 6.25
N SER A 88 -4.72 4.97 6.28
CA SER A 88 -4.37 6.33 6.71
C SER A 88 -2.96 6.70 6.28
N ASN A 89 -2.71 8.00 6.09
CA ASN A 89 -1.36 8.52 5.90
C ASN A 89 -0.61 8.77 7.23
N PHE A 90 -1.27 8.66 8.37
CA PHE A 90 -0.69 8.85 9.72
C PHE A 90 0.00 10.21 9.93
N GLY A 91 -0.37 11.24 9.19
CA GLY A 91 0.27 12.55 9.21
C GLY A 91 1.53 12.64 8.34
N ILE A 92 1.75 11.68 7.44
CA ILE A 92 2.93 11.57 6.59
C ILE A 92 2.52 11.81 5.14
N ARG A 93 3.08 12.85 4.53
CA ARG A 93 2.92 13.24 3.14
C ARG A 93 4.29 13.55 2.55
N SER A 94 5.20 12.60 2.68
CA SER A 94 6.58 12.68 2.21
C SER A 94 7.14 11.29 1.95
N ASP A 95 8.20 11.22 1.14
CA ASP A 95 8.97 10.01 0.87
C ASP A 95 10.18 9.84 1.81
N ASN A 96 10.18 10.56 2.94
CA ASN A 96 11.30 10.53 3.86
C ASN A 96 11.47 9.16 4.53
N ALA A 97 12.72 8.78 4.72
CA ALA A 97 13.07 7.57 5.46
C ALA A 97 12.55 7.60 6.91
N PRO A 98 12.30 6.44 7.53
CA PRO A 98 11.93 6.40 8.94
C PRO A 98 13.09 6.84 9.82
N ASP A 99 12.76 7.52 10.92
CA ASP A 99 13.71 7.79 12.01
C ASP A 99 13.89 6.51 12.82
N TRP A 100 14.90 5.76 12.46
CA TRP A 100 15.01 4.34 12.74
C TRP A 100 15.31 4.07 14.22
N HIS A 101 14.44 3.31 14.87
CA HIS A 101 14.51 3.00 16.31
C HIS A 101 14.52 4.22 17.25
N ASP A 102 14.14 5.42 16.79
CA ASP A 102 14.16 6.61 17.65
C ASP A 102 13.02 6.58 18.66
N ALA A 103 13.38 6.23 19.90
CA ALA A 103 12.46 6.25 21.03
C ALA A 103 12.10 7.66 21.52
N LEU A 104 12.82 8.70 21.08
CA LEU A 104 12.56 10.09 21.48
C LEU A 104 11.63 10.81 20.51
N CYS A 105 11.47 10.27 19.33
CA CYS A 105 10.57 10.78 18.31
C CYS A 105 9.10 10.55 18.70
N VAL A 106 8.29 11.59 18.61
CA VAL A 106 6.85 11.47 18.84
C VAL A 106 6.16 11.25 17.50
N SER A 107 5.43 10.18 17.36
CA SER A 107 4.65 9.85 16.16
C SER A 107 3.88 11.07 15.63
N ASN A 108 3.91 11.29 14.33
CA ASN A 108 3.18 12.37 13.66
C ASN A 108 1.68 12.34 13.98
N LEU A 109 1.14 11.13 14.10
CA LEU A 109 -0.23 10.88 14.52
C LEU A 109 -0.56 11.52 15.88
N ILE A 110 0.36 11.37 16.87
CA ILE A 110 0.19 11.90 18.23
C ILE A 110 0.51 13.38 18.31
N SER A 111 1.64 13.80 17.71
CA SER A 111 2.07 15.20 17.71
C SER A 111 1.16 16.10 16.86
N LYS A 112 0.40 15.51 15.93
CA LYS A 112 -0.43 16.20 14.93
C LYS A 112 0.41 17.05 13.97
N THR A 113 1.69 16.77 13.88
CA THR A 113 2.59 17.40 12.92
C THR A 113 2.48 16.67 11.59
N VAL A 114 2.23 17.40 10.52
CA VAL A 114 2.24 16.82 9.17
C VAL A 114 3.63 17.00 8.58
N ILE A 115 4.23 15.91 8.12
CA ILE A 115 5.48 15.95 7.34
C ILE A 115 5.13 16.02 5.86
N THR A 116 5.82 16.88 5.13
CA THR A 116 5.71 17.03 3.66
C THR A 116 7.12 17.02 3.06
N ASP A 117 7.23 16.82 1.75
CA ASP A 117 8.51 16.83 1.02
C ASP A 117 9.20 18.19 0.91
N ASN A 118 8.66 19.23 1.49
CA ASN A 118 9.29 20.55 1.47
C ASN A 118 10.55 20.57 2.34
N PRO A 119 11.74 20.85 1.78
CA PRO A 119 12.99 20.89 2.54
C PRO A 119 13.01 22.04 3.60
N PRO A 120 13.68 21.82 4.74
CA PRO A 120 14.31 20.57 5.17
C PRO A 120 13.26 19.63 5.78
N SER A 121 13.03 18.50 5.12
CA SER A 121 12.09 17.51 5.61
C SER A 121 12.77 16.61 6.62
N PRO A 122 12.26 16.48 7.85
CA PRO A 122 12.82 15.55 8.82
C PRO A 122 12.45 14.10 8.45
N ASN A 123 13.22 13.13 8.95
CA ASN A 123 12.82 11.72 8.91
C ASN A 123 11.46 11.52 9.57
N VAL A 124 10.79 10.44 9.18
CA VAL A 124 9.47 10.09 9.72
C VAL A 124 9.64 9.41 11.08
N CYS A 125 9.08 10.00 12.12
CA CYS A 125 9.04 9.36 13.43
C CYS A 125 8.28 8.02 13.36
N PRO A 126 8.73 6.98 14.10
CA PRO A 126 8.04 5.69 14.12
C PRO A 126 6.55 5.85 14.43
N ILE A 127 5.70 5.21 13.61
CA ILE A 127 4.24 5.34 13.73
C ILE A 127 3.76 4.46 14.88
N TYR A 128 2.99 5.05 15.81
CA TYR A 128 2.35 4.36 16.92
C TYR A 128 1.22 5.19 17.53
N GLY A 129 0.39 4.54 18.33
CA GLY A 129 -0.64 5.20 19.16
C GLY A 129 -1.91 5.53 18.40
N ILE A 130 -2.66 6.48 18.94
CA ILE A 130 -3.93 6.97 18.39
C ILE A 130 -3.84 8.49 18.29
N GLY A 131 -4.26 9.06 17.16
CA GLY A 131 -4.21 10.50 17.00
C GLY A 131 -4.88 10.97 15.71
N ARG A 132 -4.39 12.08 15.19
CA ARG A 132 -4.91 12.71 13.99
C ARG A 132 -3.98 12.46 12.81
N ASP A 133 -4.52 11.94 11.71
CA ASP A 133 -3.82 11.90 10.44
C ASP A 133 -3.86 13.26 9.70
N ALA A 134 -3.33 13.30 8.50
CA ALA A 134 -3.34 14.49 7.67
C ALA A 134 -4.50 14.46 6.67
N GLU A 135 -5.03 15.63 6.39
CA GLU A 135 -5.90 15.84 5.24
C GLU A 135 -5.15 15.50 3.94
N THR A 136 -5.80 14.80 3.04
CA THR A 136 -5.20 14.38 1.78
C THR A 136 -5.73 15.23 0.62
N PRO A 137 -4.84 15.81 -0.23
CA PRO A 137 -5.28 16.72 -1.28
C PRO A 137 -5.64 16.05 -2.62
N ALA A 138 -5.63 14.72 -2.69
CA ALA A 138 -5.82 14.04 -3.98
C ALA A 138 -7.28 13.78 -4.30
N VAL A 139 -7.82 12.63 -3.92
CA VAL A 139 -9.20 12.26 -4.21
C VAL A 139 -10.02 12.27 -2.93
N ASP A 140 -11.16 12.93 -2.97
CA ASP A 140 -12.06 12.96 -1.82
C ASP A 140 -12.97 11.73 -1.81
N THR A 141 -12.82 10.86 -0.81
CA THR A 141 -13.69 9.69 -0.62
C THR A 141 -15.05 10.04 -0.06
N THR A 142 -15.33 11.30 0.25
CA THR A 142 -16.68 11.75 0.66
C THR A 142 -17.69 11.69 -0.49
N ASN A 143 -17.22 11.48 -1.73
CA ASN A 143 -18.05 11.40 -2.93
C ASN A 143 -18.84 12.67 -3.23
N GLU A 144 -18.21 13.82 -3.03
CA GLU A 144 -18.82 15.11 -3.30
C GLU A 144 -18.12 15.83 -4.46
N THR A 145 -18.73 15.83 -5.64
CA THR A 145 -18.23 16.60 -6.80
C THR A 145 -18.69 18.05 -6.82
N THR A 146 -19.85 18.31 -6.23
CA THR A 146 -20.52 19.64 -6.28
C THR A 146 -20.76 20.21 -4.89
N GLY A 147 -20.30 19.54 -3.84
CA GLY A 147 -20.68 19.82 -2.46
C GLY A 147 -22.02 19.18 -2.08
N VAL A 148 -22.56 18.30 -2.94
CA VAL A 148 -23.78 17.53 -2.67
C VAL A 148 -23.36 16.17 -2.09
N PRO A 149 -23.78 15.83 -0.86
CA PRO A 149 -23.44 14.56 -0.24
C PRO A 149 -23.85 13.35 -1.10
N GLY A 150 -22.93 12.41 -1.26
CA GLY A 150 -23.15 11.18 -2.01
C GLY A 150 -22.75 11.23 -3.49
N GLU A 151 -22.23 12.35 -3.98
CA GLU A 151 -21.60 12.44 -5.30
C GLU A 151 -20.09 12.17 -5.20
N ASN A 152 -19.54 11.48 -6.22
CA ASN A 152 -18.11 11.21 -6.26
C ASN A 152 -17.33 12.48 -6.64
N ASP A 153 -16.37 12.85 -5.83
CA ASP A 153 -15.39 13.87 -6.17
C ASP A 153 -14.07 13.21 -6.58
N ILE A 154 -13.81 13.23 -7.87
CA ILE A 154 -12.64 12.60 -8.49
C ILE A 154 -11.77 13.62 -9.23
N ASP A 155 -12.02 14.90 -9.06
CA ASP A 155 -11.32 15.96 -9.77
C ASP A 155 -10.05 16.44 -9.05
N GLY A 156 -9.76 15.92 -7.85
CA GLY A 156 -8.60 16.31 -7.05
C GLY A 156 -8.67 17.69 -6.40
N ILE A 157 -9.82 18.35 -6.46
CA ILE A 157 -10.00 19.70 -5.88
C ILE A 157 -10.26 19.62 -4.38
N LYS A 158 -11.04 18.62 -3.97
CA LYS A 158 -11.37 18.40 -2.55
C LYS A 158 -10.38 17.46 -1.87
N HIS A 159 -10.50 17.37 -0.60
CA HIS A 159 -9.62 16.62 0.26
C HIS A 159 -10.38 15.56 1.04
N ILE A 160 -9.71 14.46 1.33
CA ILE A 160 -10.16 13.53 2.34
C ILE A 160 -9.90 14.19 3.69
N PRO A 161 -10.95 14.45 4.50
CA PRO A 161 -10.77 15.12 5.78
C PRO A 161 -9.85 14.32 6.72
N ALA A 162 -9.03 15.01 7.49
CA ALA A 162 -8.21 14.35 8.49
C ALA A 162 -9.08 13.69 9.57
N ALA A 163 -8.86 12.42 9.84
CA ALA A 163 -9.49 11.70 10.94
C ALA A 163 -8.84 12.03 12.29
N PHE A 164 -9.64 12.11 13.37
CA PHE A 164 -9.15 12.51 14.69
C PHE A 164 -8.74 11.33 15.59
N ASN A 165 -9.16 10.13 15.24
CA ASN A 165 -8.96 8.91 16.01
C ASN A 165 -8.31 7.81 15.18
N THR A 166 -7.36 8.18 14.35
CA THR A 166 -6.60 7.25 13.52
C THR A 166 -5.71 6.36 14.40
N TYR A 167 -5.71 5.09 14.12
CA TYR A 167 -4.95 4.07 14.82
C TYR A 167 -3.61 3.84 14.11
N GLY A 168 -2.50 3.97 14.80
CA GLY A 168 -1.16 3.69 14.30
C GLY A 168 -0.89 2.18 14.18
N LYS A 169 -1.71 1.51 13.35
CA LYS A 169 -1.67 0.08 13.06
C LYS A 169 -1.85 -0.16 11.57
N THR A 170 -1.47 -1.36 11.14
CA THR A 170 -1.66 -1.85 9.77
C THR A 170 -2.49 -3.12 9.76
N ILE A 171 -2.84 -3.59 8.58
CA ILE A 171 -3.44 -4.92 8.38
C ILE A 171 -2.54 -6.03 8.95
N ALA A 172 -1.22 -5.84 9.02
CA ALA A 172 -0.30 -6.80 9.62
C ALA A 172 -0.59 -7.02 11.10
N ASP A 173 -0.88 -5.95 11.85
CA ASP A 173 -1.27 -6.03 13.26
C ASP A 173 -2.57 -6.82 13.45
N GLN A 174 -3.53 -6.58 12.55
CA GLN A 174 -4.81 -7.31 12.56
C GLN A 174 -4.60 -8.79 12.24
N LEU A 175 -3.85 -9.09 11.17
CA LEU A 175 -3.56 -10.46 10.74
C LEU A 175 -2.96 -11.27 11.89
N VAL A 176 -1.92 -10.76 12.54
CA VAL A 176 -1.27 -11.46 13.65
C VAL A 176 -2.21 -11.60 14.85
N THR A 177 -2.97 -10.57 15.19
CA THR A 177 -3.96 -10.60 16.26
C THR A 177 -5.04 -11.67 16.02
N TRP A 178 -5.44 -11.88 14.77
CA TRP A 178 -6.47 -12.86 14.38
C TRP A 178 -5.90 -14.23 13.97
N GLY A 179 -4.60 -14.47 14.17
CA GLY A 179 -3.96 -15.77 13.94
C GLY A 179 -3.61 -16.05 12.48
N HIS A 180 -3.54 -15.02 11.67
CA HIS A 180 -3.08 -15.07 10.27
C HIS A 180 -1.61 -14.65 10.16
N SER A 181 -1.03 -14.79 8.97
CA SER A 181 0.35 -14.44 8.69
C SER A 181 0.48 -13.47 7.52
N TYR A 182 1.56 -12.68 7.52
CA TYR A 182 1.91 -11.81 6.40
C TYR A 182 3.41 -11.82 6.14
N LYS A 183 3.79 -11.43 4.94
CA LYS A 183 5.17 -11.04 4.58
C LYS A 183 5.16 -9.85 3.63
N SER A 184 6.13 -8.97 3.81
CA SER A 184 6.51 -7.93 2.88
C SER A 184 7.69 -8.44 2.07
N TYR A 185 7.46 -8.76 0.79
CA TYR A 185 8.47 -9.23 -0.14
C TYR A 185 8.99 -8.05 -0.93
N GLN A 186 10.24 -7.70 -0.71
CA GLN A 186 10.89 -6.53 -1.30
C GLN A 186 12.02 -6.97 -2.24
N GLU A 187 11.90 -6.65 -3.53
CA GLU A 187 12.97 -6.95 -4.49
C GLU A 187 14.20 -6.10 -4.21
N SER A 188 15.37 -6.67 -4.37
CA SER A 188 16.69 -6.01 -4.11
C SER A 188 16.88 -5.56 -2.66
N LEU A 189 16.17 -6.16 -1.71
CA LEU A 189 16.34 -5.87 -0.29
C LEU A 189 17.78 -6.22 0.13
N PRO A 190 18.53 -5.29 0.77
CA PRO A 190 19.94 -5.52 1.10
C PRO A 190 20.19 -6.70 2.04
N LEU A 191 19.37 -6.84 3.07
CA LEU A 191 19.44 -7.95 4.01
C LEU A 191 18.09 -8.14 4.70
N SER A 192 17.45 -9.28 4.45
CA SER A 192 16.13 -9.60 5.00
C SER A 192 16.11 -9.55 6.53
N GLY A 193 15.08 -8.92 7.08
CA GLY A 193 14.83 -8.85 8.51
C GLY A 193 15.84 -8.02 9.33
N ALA A 194 16.73 -7.26 8.69
CA ALA A 194 17.75 -6.48 9.37
C ALA A 194 17.49 -4.96 9.30
N ASP A 195 18.21 -4.21 10.13
CA ASP A 195 18.12 -2.74 10.17
C ASP A 195 18.51 -2.06 8.84
N LEU A 196 19.20 -2.79 7.95
CA LEU A 196 19.51 -2.33 6.59
C LEU A 196 18.27 -2.10 5.72
N VAL A 197 17.09 -2.56 6.11
CA VAL A 197 15.81 -2.22 5.45
C VAL A 197 15.47 -0.72 5.54
N ASN A 198 16.21 0.03 6.35
CA ASN A 198 16.09 1.49 6.43
C ASN A 198 16.75 2.24 5.25
N ASN A 199 17.43 1.55 4.34
CA ASN A 199 18.04 2.22 3.20
C ASN A 199 16.97 2.86 2.32
N SER A 200 17.25 4.11 1.97
CA SER A 200 16.46 4.84 1.00
C SER A 200 16.99 4.61 -0.41
N ASP A 201 16.23 5.08 -1.38
CA ASP A 201 16.57 5.01 -2.79
C ASP A 201 17.87 5.77 -3.14
N GLY A 202 18.57 5.29 -4.13
CA GLY A 202 19.81 5.83 -4.65
C GLY A 202 21.04 5.01 -4.33
N GLU A 203 22.13 5.67 -4.03
CA GLU A 203 23.34 5.02 -3.57
C GLU A 203 23.15 4.56 -2.12
N TYR A 204 23.82 3.48 -1.77
CA TYR A 204 23.82 3.00 -0.38
C TYR A 204 24.35 4.09 0.56
N THR A 205 23.74 4.19 1.73
CA THR A 205 24.12 5.19 2.73
C THR A 205 25.51 4.89 3.31
N SER A 206 26.15 5.92 3.91
CA SER A 206 27.42 5.78 4.61
C SER A 206 27.37 4.79 5.80
N ASN A 207 26.19 4.46 6.28
CA ASN A 207 25.98 3.50 7.38
C ASN A 207 25.82 2.05 6.90
N THR A 208 25.80 1.81 5.58
CA THR A 208 25.68 0.46 5.03
C THR A 208 26.97 -0.33 5.26
N ASP A 209 26.86 -1.44 5.97
CA ASP A 209 27.97 -2.37 6.17
C ASP A 209 27.94 -3.46 5.11
N PHE A 210 28.68 -3.26 4.03
CA PHE A 210 28.74 -4.21 2.93
C PHE A 210 29.34 -5.57 3.31
N THR A 211 30.09 -5.65 4.43
CA THR A 211 30.61 -6.94 4.91
C THR A 211 29.50 -7.82 5.49
N GLN A 212 28.38 -7.25 5.90
CA GLN A 212 27.20 -8.01 6.31
C GLN A 212 26.41 -8.52 5.09
N ILE A 213 26.36 -7.73 4.02
CA ILE A 213 25.62 -8.08 2.81
C ILE A 213 26.43 -9.07 1.95
N PHE A 214 27.73 -8.82 1.82
CA PHE A 214 28.65 -9.60 1.00
C PHE A 214 29.90 -10.04 1.80
N PRO A 215 29.74 -10.94 2.79
CA PRO A 215 30.78 -11.23 3.78
C PRO A 215 32.04 -11.88 3.20
N THR A 216 31.95 -12.42 1.99
CA THR A 216 33.09 -13.12 1.34
C THR A 216 33.79 -12.28 0.28
N LEU A 217 33.33 -11.06 0.01
CA LEU A 217 33.89 -10.22 -1.02
C LEU A 217 35.20 -9.55 -0.55
N ASN A 218 36.28 -9.65 -1.34
CA ASN A 218 37.56 -9.05 -1.01
C ASN A 218 38.22 -8.43 -2.27
N PRO A 219 38.43 -7.12 -2.36
CA PRO A 219 38.12 -6.12 -1.31
C PRO A 219 36.62 -5.99 -1.08
N PRO A 220 36.17 -5.55 0.12
CA PRO A 220 34.81 -5.21 0.39
C PRO A 220 34.33 -4.07 -0.54
N LEU A 221 33.05 -4.08 -0.89
CA LEU A 221 32.45 -2.97 -1.62
C LEU A 221 32.39 -1.70 -0.74
N THR A 222 32.38 -0.57 -1.41
CA THR A 222 32.20 0.76 -0.80
C THR A 222 30.92 1.40 -1.30
N GLN A 223 30.47 2.45 -0.61
CA GLN A 223 29.39 3.29 -1.09
C GLN A 223 29.75 3.81 -2.49
N GLY A 224 28.81 3.76 -3.40
CA GLY A 224 29.00 4.18 -4.79
C GLY A 224 29.46 3.06 -5.74
N ASP A 225 29.86 1.91 -5.23
CA ASP A 225 30.11 0.72 -6.08
C ASP A 225 28.80 0.07 -6.56
N LEU A 226 27.71 0.31 -5.83
CA LEU A 226 26.38 -0.25 -6.12
C LEU A 226 25.30 0.84 -6.06
N VAL A 227 24.28 0.65 -6.86
CA VAL A 227 23.04 1.45 -6.81
C VAL A 227 22.03 0.67 -5.98
N ASP A 228 21.44 1.32 -4.99
CA ASP A 228 20.34 0.76 -4.23
C ASP A 228 19.04 0.87 -5.05
N LEU A 229 18.47 -0.26 -5.42
CA LEU A 229 17.21 -0.36 -6.15
C LEU A 229 16.01 -0.60 -5.22
N TYR A 230 16.26 -0.99 -3.98
CA TYR A 230 15.26 -1.01 -2.93
C TYR A 230 15.02 0.41 -2.41
N ALA A 231 13.78 0.75 -2.10
CA ALA A 231 13.43 2.01 -1.45
C ALA A 231 12.59 1.72 -0.20
N VAL A 232 13.05 2.21 0.97
CA VAL A 232 12.30 2.01 2.21
C VAL A 232 10.90 2.62 2.16
N LYS A 233 10.69 3.68 1.38
CA LYS A 233 9.38 4.29 1.15
C LYS A 233 8.35 3.32 0.55
N HIS A 234 8.80 2.29 -0.15
CA HIS A 234 7.96 1.22 -0.71
C HIS A 234 7.73 0.06 0.27
N ASN A 235 8.26 0.15 1.49
CA ASN A 235 8.06 -0.83 2.56
C ASN A 235 7.36 -0.19 3.77
N PRO A 236 6.04 0.03 3.72
CA PRO A 236 5.30 0.79 4.73
C PRO A 236 5.40 0.20 6.12
N PHE A 237 5.55 -1.12 6.25
CA PHE A 237 5.66 -1.79 7.56
C PHE A 237 6.88 -1.36 8.36
N ALA A 238 7.98 -0.98 7.68
CA ALA A 238 9.20 -0.51 8.32
C ALA A 238 9.06 0.80 9.09
N TYR A 239 7.97 1.55 8.86
CA TYR A 239 7.70 2.82 9.54
C TYR A 239 7.00 2.67 10.89
N PHE A 240 6.57 1.47 11.27
CA PHE A 240 5.81 1.25 12.50
C PHE A 240 6.71 0.85 13.67
N GLN A 241 6.49 1.50 14.82
CA GLN A 241 7.33 1.33 16.01
C GLN A 241 7.40 -0.13 16.50
N ASN A 242 6.29 -0.83 16.54
CA ASN A 242 6.25 -2.23 16.98
C ASN A 242 7.04 -3.15 16.04
N VAL A 243 7.01 -2.90 14.72
CA VAL A 243 7.79 -3.65 13.73
C VAL A 243 9.28 -3.38 13.91
N GLN A 244 9.68 -2.11 14.01
CA GLN A 244 11.07 -1.71 14.22
C GLN A 244 11.64 -2.28 15.52
N GLN A 245 10.86 -2.25 16.60
CA GLN A 245 11.29 -2.70 17.93
C GLN A 245 11.11 -4.20 18.16
N GLY A 246 10.41 -4.91 17.26
CA GLY A 246 10.14 -6.34 17.38
C GLY A 246 9.29 -6.68 18.62
N THR A 247 8.38 -5.79 19.03
CA THR A 247 7.59 -5.95 20.26
C THR A 247 6.43 -6.93 20.10
N ASP A 248 6.02 -7.22 18.88
CA ASP A 248 5.03 -8.26 18.55
C ASP A 248 5.73 -9.37 17.74
N PRO A 249 5.88 -10.60 18.29
CA PRO A 249 6.64 -11.67 17.63
C PRO A 249 6.14 -12.07 16.25
N GLY A 250 4.88 -11.80 15.93
CA GLY A 250 4.30 -12.09 14.60
C GLY A 250 4.41 -10.94 13.62
N ASN A 251 4.79 -9.74 14.09
CA ASN A 251 4.84 -8.50 13.32
C ASN A 251 6.15 -7.76 13.58
N THR A 252 7.22 -8.20 12.95
CA THR A 252 8.60 -7.70 13.14
C THR A 252 9.28 -7.51 11.79
N LEU A 253 10.50 -6.99 11.80
CA LEU A 253 11.34 -6.91 10.60
C LEU A 253 11.59 -8.27 9.93
N ALA A 254 11.49 -9.38 10.65
CA ALA A 254 11.61 -10.72 10.08
C ALA A 254 10.51 -11.03 9.05
N ASN A 255 9.43 -10.25 9.02
CA ASN A 255 8.38 -10.33 8.00
C ASN A 255 8.75 -9.57 6.71
N THR A 256 9.80 -8.74 6.73
CA THR A 256 10.37 -8.08 5.54
C THR A 256 11.48 -8.93 4.98
N VAL A 257 11.28 -9.47 3.78
CA VAL A 257 12.17 -10.46 3.15
C VAL A 257 12.36 -10.17 1.66
N GLY A 258 13.43 -10.71 1.08
CA GLY A 258 13.71 -10.55 -0.34
C GLY A 258 12.92 -11.50 -1.25
N PHE A 259 13.05 -11.30 -2.57
CA PHE A 259 12.36 -12.12 -3.57
C PHE A 259 12.84 -13.56 -3.62
N GLU A 260 14.06 -13.86 -3.16
CA GLU A 260 14.53 -15.23 -2.99
C GLU A 260 13.61 -16.02 -2.03
N THR A 261 13.13 -15.36 -0.96
CA THR A 261 12.15 -15.94 -0.04
C THR A 261 10.78 -16.06 -0.68
N LEU A 262 10.34 -15.08 -1.48
CA LEU A 262 9.08 -15.15 -2.22
C LEU A 262 9.02 -16.41 -3.11
N TYR A 263 10.05 -16.61 -3.93
CA TYR A 263 10.06 -17.76 -4.84
C TYR A 263 10.19 -19.09 -4.09
N PHE A 264 10.90 -19.12 -2.96
CA PHE A 264 10.97 -20.28 -2.09
C PHE A 264 9.60 -20.61 -1.48
N ASP A 265 8.91 -19.61 -0.94
CA ASP A 265 7.58 -19.77 -0.35
C ASP A 265 6.55 -20.21 -1.39
N LEU A 266 6.55 -19.59 -2.58
CA LEU A 266 5.68 -20.00 -3.68
C LEU A 266 5.96 -21.43 -4.12
N GLY A 267 7.22 -21.85 -4.26
CA GLY A 267 7.60 -23.20 -4.67
C GLY A 267 7.26 -24.26 -3.63
N SER A 268 7.37 -23.95 -2.36
CA SER A 268 7.03 -24.85 -1.25
C SER A 268 5.54 -24.89 -0.91
N GLY A 269 4.76 -23.90 -1.36
CA GLY A 269 3.38 -23.69 -0.97
C GLY A 269 3.18 -23.13 0.43
N ASN A 270 4.27 -22.67 1.07
CA ASN A 270 4.28 -22.15 2.44
C ASN A 270 4.07 -20.62 2.46
N VAL A 271 3.05 -20.16 1.74
CA VAL A 271 2.75 -18.74 1.50
C VAL A 271 1.91 -18.18 2.66
N PRO A 272 2.18 -16.95 3.13
CA PRO A 272 1.33 -16.33 4.15
C PRO A 272 -0.08 -16.01 3.62
N THR A 273 -1.00 -15.69 4.53
CA THR A 273 -2.35 -15.24 4.17
C THR A 273 -2.29 -13.94 3.36
N TYR A 274 -1.39 -13.02 3.70
CA TYR A 274 -1.21 -11.74 3.03
C TYR A 274 0.24 -11.57 2.57
N SER A 275 0.44 -11.47 1.26
CA SER A 275 1.72 -11.25 0.59
C SER A 275 1.73 -9.85 -0.02
N PHE A 276 2.52 -8.94 0.54
CA PHE A 276 2.77 -7.62 0.00
C PHE A 276 4.05 -7.66 -0.82
N ILE A 277 3.95 -7.55 -2.15
CA ILE A 277 5.03 -7.82 -3.10
C ILE A 277 5.37 -6.53 -3.82
N VAL A 278 6.60 -6.06 -3.66
CA VAL A 278 7.08 -4.81 -4.23
C VAL A 278 8.32 -5.08 -5.08
N PRO A 279 8.22 -4.97 -6.40
CA PRO A 279 9.39 -4.98 -7.27
C PRO A 279 10.32 -3.81 -6.94
N ASN A 280 11.58 -3.89 -7.35
CA ASN A 280 12.53 -2.80 -7.18
C ASN A 280 12.21 -1.62 -8.11
N GLN A 281 12.83 -0.47 -7.88
CA GLN A 281 12.52 0.80 -8.58
C GLN A 281 12.62 0.75 -10.12
N CYS A 282 13.32 -0.25 -10.67
CA CYS A 282 13.29 -0.48 -12.12
C CYS A 282 12.08 -1.33 -12.55
N ASN A 283 11.78 -2.35 -11.75
CA ASN A 283 10.77 -3.35 -12.07
C ASN A 283 9.34 -2.94 -11.62
N ASP A 284 9.22 -1.96 -10.72
CA ASP A 284 7.95 -1.35 -10.34
C ASP A 284 7.51 -0.21 -11.28
N GLN A 285 8.39 0.21 -12.21
CA GLN A 285 8.22 1.34 -13.16
C GLN A 285 8.50 2.73 -12.57
N HIS A 286 8.95 2.87 -11.33
CA HIS A 286 9.32 4.17 -10.77
C HIS A 286 10.50 4.81 -11.54
N GLY A 287 11.48 3.99 -11.85
CA GLY A 287 12.72 4.44 -12.45
C GLY A 287 13.78 4.86 -11.42
N ARG A 288 15.05 4.84 -11.91
CA ARG A 288 16.21 5.21 -11.12
C ARG A 288 17.25 5.87 -11.99
N GLY A 289 17.52 7.16 -11.79
CA GLY A 289 18.35 7.97 -12.68
C GLY A 289 19.82 7.54 -12.82
N ASN A 290 20.32 6.73 -11.87
CA ASN A 290 21.72 6.23 -11.86
C ASN A 290 21.82 4.71 -12.09
N ALA A 291 20.74 4.03 -12.45
CA ALA A 291 20.69 2.58 -12.66
C ALA A 291 20.76 2.18 -14.15
N GLY A 292 21.14 3.09 -15.03
CA GLY A 292 21.27 2.86 -16.47
C GLY A 292 20.03 3.26 -17.27
N ALA A 293 20.18 3.33 -18.61
CA ALA A 293 19.17 3.89 -19.51
C ALA A 293 17.81 3.16 -19.46
N PHE A 294 17.81 1.86 -19.19
CA PHE A 294 16.58 1.06 -19.11
C PHE A 294 15.74 1.36 -17.87
N CYS A 295 16.37 1.89 -16.84
CA CYS A 295 15.78 2.18 -15.56
C CYS A 295 15.69 3.69 -15.28
N ASN A 296 16.04 4.55 -16.23
CA ASN A 296 15.91 5.99 -16.08
C ASN A 296 14.46 6.39 -15.89
N PHE A 297 14.26 7.50 -15.18
CA PHE A 297 12.96 8.18 -15.09
C PHE A 297 12.39 8.49 -16.48
N ASP A 298 11.11 8.72 -16.52
CA ASP A 298 10.42 9.15 -17.71
C ASP A 298 10.99 10.46 -18.27
N PRO A 299 11.23 10.54 -19.58
CA PRO A 299 11.77 11.77 -20.19
C PRO A 299 10.86 12.98 -20.02
N LEU A 300 9.55 12.77 -19.99
CA LEU A 300 8.56 13.84 -19.88
C LEU A 300 7.42 13.40 -18.95
N SER A 301 7.28 14.07 -17.82
CA SER A 301 6.11 13.93 -16.94
C SER A 301 4.95 14.76 -17.50
N ASN A 302 4.20 14.21 -18.45
CA ASN A 302 3.12 14.92 -19.16
C ASN A 302 1.79 14.14 -19.24
N GLY A 303 1.66 13.05 -18.48
CA GLY A 303 0.46 12.21 -18.40
C GLY A 303 0.17 11.37 -19.65
N THR A 304 1.06 11.37 -20.66
CA THR A 304 0.86 10.66 -21.93
C THR A 304 1.81 9.47 -22.06
N GLN A 305 1.42 8.47 -22.82
CA GLN A 305 2.30 7.34 -23.14
C GLN A 305 3.57 7.75 -23.91
N ALA A 306 3.51 8.83 -24.68
CA ALA A 306 4.66 9.33 -25.42
C ALA A 306 5.74 9.98 -24.53
N GLY A 307 5.37 10.37 -23.32
CA GLY A 307 6.31 10.94 -22.34
C GLY A 307 7.13 9.89 -21.58
N LEU A 308 6.73 8.62 -21.65
CA LEU A 308 7.30 7.56 -20.86
C LEU A 308 8.62 7.03 -21.40
N ASN A 309 9.43 6.43 -20.52
CA ASN A 309 10.55 5.59 -20.90
C ASN A 309 10.05 4.20 -21.30
N PRO A 310 10.08 3.83 -22.61
CA PRO A 310 9.51 2.56 -23.07
C PRO A 310 10.17 1.33 -22.44
N ALA A 311 11.47 1.44 -22.13
CA ALA A 311 12.22 0.34 -21.53
C ALA A 311 11.83 0.13 -20.05
N LEU A 312 11.59 1.21 -19.32
CA LEU A 312 11.11 1.15 -17.93
C LEU A 312 9.72 0.50 -17.85
N ILE A 313 8.80 0.92 -18.73
CA ILE A 313 7.47 0.30 -18.80
C ILE A 313 7.55 -1.19 -19.13
N TYR A 314 8.44 -1.57 -20.05
CA TYR A 314 8.63 -2.97 -20.42
C TYR A 314 9.24 -3.80 -19.28
N LEU A 315 10.17 -3.24 -18.50
CA LEU A 315 10.72 -3.93 -17.32
C LEU A 315 9.61 -4.29 -16.31
N GLY A 316 8.74 -3.34 -16.00
CA GLY A 316 7.60 -3.60 -15.13
C GLY A 316 6.60 -4.61 -15.71
N ASP A 317 6.34 -4.57 -17.01
CA ASP A 317 5.50 -5.56 -17.67
C ASP A 317 6.04 -6.99 -17.51
N VAL A 318 7.34 -7.18 -17.70
CA VAL A 318 8.03 -8.45 -17.50
C VAL A 318 8.02 -8.88 -16.04
N ALA A 319 8.24 -7.94 -15.11
CA ALA A 319 8.19 -8.22 -13.68
C ALA A 319 6.80 -8.73 -13.25
N VAL A 320 5.74 -8.04 -13.64
CA VAL A 320 4.36 -8.48 -13.38
C VAL A 320 4.09 -9.84 -14.00
N GLN A 321 4.55 -10.09 -15.26
CA GLN A 321 4.41 -11.39 -15.90
C GLN A 321 5.07 -12.52 -15.10
N HIS A 322 6.28 -12.30 -14.63
CA HIS A 322 7.01 -13.31 -13.84
C HIS A 322 6.32 -13.59 -12.51
N LEU A 323 5.91 -12.54 -11.79
CA LEU A 323 5.24 -12.66 -10.50
C LEU A 323 3.89 -13.37 -10.63
N VAL A 324 3.04 -12.93 -11.54
CA VAL A 324 1.72 -13.56 -11.78
C VAL A 324 1.89 -15.01 -12.20
N THR A 325 2.86 -15.32 -13.07
CA THR A 325 3.12 -16.69 -13.51
C THR A 325 3.59 -17.57 -12.35
N ALA A 326 4.50 -17.08 -11.53
CA ALA A 326 5.01 -17.82 -10.36
C ALA A 326 3.92 -18.06 -9.32
N ILE A 327 3.08 -17.06 -9.01
CA ILE A 327 1.97 -17.19 -8.08
C ILE A 327 0.97 -18.22 -8.61
N LYS A 328 0.57 -18.14 -9.87
CA LYS A 328 -0.38 -19.09 -10.48
C LYS A 328 0.15 -20.51 -10.59
N ALA A 329 1.46 -20.69 -10.64
CA ALA A 329 2.10 -22.00 -10.63
C ALA A 329 2.29 -22.57 -9.21
N SER A 330 2.07 -21.77 -8.17
CA SER A 330 2.27 -22.20 -6.78
C SER A 330 1.14 -23.10 -6.28
N PRO A 331 1.41 -24.02 -5.33
CA PRO A 331 0.35 -24.77 -4.66
C PRO A 331 -0.69 -23.88 -3.97
N ALA A 332 -0.30 -22.72 -3.44
CA ALA A 332 -1.21 -21.78 -2.79
C ALA A 332 -2.31 -21.25 -3.73
N TRP A 333 -1.99 -21.07 -5.02
CA TRP A 333 -3.01 -20.70 -6.01
C TRP A 333 -4.06 -21.78 -6.25
N SER A 334 -3.71 -23.05 -6.05
CA SER A 334 -4.60 -24.17 -6.30
C SER A 334 -5.36 -24.66 -5.05
N ASN A 335 -4.95 -24.20 -3.86
CA ASN A 335 -5.49 -24.62 -2.58
C ASN A 335 -6.23 -23.46 -1.91
N GLY A 336 -7.55 -23.59 -1.76
CA GLY A 336 -8.40 -22.53 -1.20
C GLY A 336 -8.68 -21.40 -2.19
N ASN A 337 -9.20 -20.29 -1.66
CA ASN A 337 -9.52 -19.10 -2.45
C ASN A 337 -8.36 -18.11 -2.40
N SER A 338 -7.81 -17.81 -3.55
CA SER A 338 -6.67 -16.91 -3.70
C SER A 338 -6.99 -15.73 -4.62
N ALA A 339 -6.41 -14.58 -4.34
CA ALA A 339 -6.53 -13.39 -5.16
C ALA A 339 -5.15 -12.75 -5.43
N ILE A 340 -4.91 -12.33 -6.67
CA ILE A 340 -3.81 -11.47 -7.08
C ILE A 340 -4.38 -10.09 -7.36
N VAL A 341 -3.79 -9.05 -6.78
CA VAL A 341 -4.08 -7.65 -7.09
C VAL A 341 -2.83 -7.02 -7.64
N VAL A 342 -2.88 -6.47 -8.85
CA VAL A 342 -1.83 -5.61 -9.42
C VAL A 342 -2.33 -4.18 -9.34
N LEU A 343 -1.58 -3.32 -8.67
CA LEU A 343 -1.99 -1.97 -8.31
C LEU A 343 -0.83 -1.00 -8.51
N TRP A 344 -1.11 0.18 -9.08
CA TRP A 344 -0.20 1.33 -9.03
C TRP A 344 -0.53 2.20 -7.82
N ASP A 345 0.50 2.69 -7.16
CA ASP A 345 0.36 3.48 -5.93
C ASP A 345 -0.23 4.87 -6.21
N GLU A 346 0.25 5.54 -7.26
CA GLU A 346 -0.16 6.89 -7.67
C GLU A 346 0.12 7.11 -9.15
N ASN A 347 -0.36 8.25 -9.69
CA ASN A 347 0.10 8.75 -10.99
C ASN A 347 1.38 9.61 -10.83
N ASP A 348 1.91 10.11 -11.93
CA ASP A 348 3.16 10.90 -11.98
C ASP A 348 2.97 12.41 -11.81
N TYR A 349 1.92 12.91 -11.16
CA TYR A 349 1.55 14.33 -11.06
C TYR A 349 1.26 15.06 -12.38
N SER A 350 1.36 14.39 -13.51
CA SER A 350 1.35 15.04 -14.83
C SER A 350 -0.04 15.38 -15.36
N LEU A 351 -1.08 14.85 -14.75
CA LEU A 351 -2.47 15.09 -15.14
C LEU A 351 -3.06 16.29 -14.40
N ALA A 352 -3.57 17.26 -15.15
CA ALA A 352 -4.25 18.42 -14.60
C ALA A 352 -5.74 18.44 -14.98
N PRO A 353 -6.67 18.62 -14.05
CA PRO A 353 -6.46 18.65 -12.59
C PRO A 353 -5.86 17.30 -12.14
N ASN A 354 -5.19 17.27 -11.01
CA ASN A 354 -4.44 16.07 -10.57
C ASN A 354 -5.40 14.90 -10.27
N ILE A 355 -5.87 14.26 -11.35
CA ILE A 355 -6.73 13.07 -11.28
C ILE A 355 -5.82 11.88 -11.04
N ASN A 356 -5.71 11.44 -9.80
CA ASN A 356 -4.84 10.35 -9.39
C ASN A 356 -5.45 8.97 -9.72
N GLN A 357 -5.92 8.79 -10.98
CA GLN A 357 -6.50 7.54 -11.46
C GLN A 357 -5.41 6.55 -11.83
N VAL A 358 -5.46 5.35 -11.27
CA VAL A 358 -4.47 4.29 -11.47
C VAL A 358 -5.11 2.99 -11.95
N LEU A 359 -4.30 2.14 -12.61
CA LEU A 359 -4.75 0.83 -13.03
C LEU A 359 -4.78 -0.14 -11.85
N THR A 360 -5.89 -0.86 -11.70
CA THR A 360 -6.05 -1.91 -10.69
C THR A 360 -6.65 -3.15 -11.33
N ILE A 361 -5.94 -4.27 -11.25
CA ILE A 361 -6.33 -5.56 -11.79
C ILE A 361 -6.51 -6.54 -10.63
N VAL A 362 -7.64 -7.25 -10.61
CA VAL A 362 -7.94 -8.28 -9.62
C VAL A 362 -8.15 -9.60 -10.34
N ASP A 363 -7.35 -10.60 -10.02
CA ASP A 363 -7.50 -11.96 -10.54
C ASP A 363 -7.71 -12.93 -9.38
N THR A 364 -8.72 -13.74 -9.46
CA THR A 364 -9.05 -14.74 -8.45
C THR A 364 -8.99 -16.12 -9.07
N ASN A 365 -8.66 -17.14 -8.29
CA ASN A 365 -8.71 -18.53 -8.75
C ASN A 365 -10.13 -19.12 -8.74
N TYR A 366 -11.12 -18.29 -8.48
CA TYR A 366 -12.54 -18.63 -8.42
C TYR A 366 -13.38 -17.54 -9.10
N GLY A 367 -14.67 -17.80 -9.28
CA GLY A 367 -15.63 -16.78 -9.71
C GLY A 367 -15.50 -16.33 -11.17
N SER A 368 -15.81 -15.07 -11.41
CA SER A 368 -15.89 -14.50 -12.76
C SER A 368 -14.63 -13.76 -13.14
N HIS A 369 -14.27 -13.81 -14.42
CA HIS A 369 -13.16 -13.08 -15.02
C HIS A 369 -13.66 -12.11 -16.10
N GLY A 370 -12.84 -11.10 -16.42
CA GLY A 370 -13.10 -10.13 -17.48
C GLY A 370 -14.11 -9.04 -17.09
N VAL A 371 -14.45 -8.93 -15.82
CA VAL A 371 -15.30 -7.85 -15.31
C VAL A 371 -14.58 -6.51 -15.45
N LYS A 372 -15.29 -5.49 -15.93
CA LYS A 372 -14.82 -4.10 -15.97
C LYS A 372 -15.73 -3.28 -15.06
N SER A 373 -15.27 -3.02 -13.86
CA SER A 373 -16.04 -2.24 -12.87
C SER A 373 -15.86 -0.75 -13.10
N ALA A 374 -16.98 -0.03 -13.22
CA ALA A 374 -17.01 1.43 -13.23
C ALA A 374 -17.37 2.03 -11.87
N ASN A 375 -17.48 1.21 -10.84
CA ASN A 375 -17.69 1.69 -9.48
C ASN A 375 -16.47 2.49 -9.01
N PHE A 376 -16.72 3.52 -8.22
CA PHE A 376 -15.66 4.32 -7.63
C PHE A 376 -14.97 3.54 -6.51
N TYR A 377 -13.65 3.43 -6.61
CA TYR A 377 -12.78 2.74 -5.66
C TYR A 377 -11.51 3.54 -5.39
N THR A 378 -10.94 3.33 -4.21
CA THR A 378 -9.66 3.89 -3.77
C THR A 378 -8.81 2.84 -3.05
N HIS A 379 -7.61 3.21 -2.62
CA HIS A 379 -6.77 2.37 -1.76
C HIS A 379 -7.51 1.92 -0.49
N PHE A 380 -8.37 2.75 0.07
CA PHE A 380 -9.21 2.37 1.21
C PHE A 380 -10.25 1.30 0.84
N SER A 381 -10.77 1.35 -0.40
CA SER A 381 -11.68 0.31 -0.92
C SER A 381 -10.98 -1.05 -1.03
N LEU A 382 -9.71 -1.04 -1.45
CA LEU A 382 -8.90 -2.26 -1.52
C LEU A 382 -8.65 -2.85 -0.14
N LEU A 383 -8.18 -2.03 0.82
CA LEU A 383 -7.98 -2.47 2.21
C LEU A 383 -9.27 -3.05 2.79
N LYS A 384 -10.38 -2.32 2.70
CA LYS A 384 -11.71 -2.79 3.16
C LYS A 384 -12.12 -4.12 2.52
N SER A 385 -11.77 -4.34 1.25
CA SER A 385 -12.08 -5.58 0.53
C SER A 385 -11.25 -6.75 1.03
N ILE A 386 -9.96 -6.53 1.28
CA ILE A 386 -9.06 -7.54 1.84
C ILE A 386 -9.50 -7.91 3.26
N GLU A 387 -9.81 -6.91 4.10
CA GLU A 387 -10.36 -7.12 5.44
C GLU A 387 -11.66 -7.95 5.40
N SER A 388 -12.56 -7.64 4.45
CA SER A 388 -13.78 -8.42 4.23
C SER A 388 -13.49 -9.87 3.86
N GLY A 389 -12.54 -10.11 2.96
CA GLY A 389 -12.20 -11.45 2.48
C GLY A 389 -11.50 -12.31 3.53
N ILE A 390 -10.65 -11.74 4.36
CA ILE A 390 -9.95 -12.46 5.43
C ILE A 390 -10.81 -12.54 6.69
N GLY A 391 -11.81 -11.66 6.86
CA GLY A 391 -12.66 -11.61 8.04
C GLY A 391 -12.09 -10.74 9.16
N LEU A 392 -11.34 -9.69 8.81
CA LEU A 392 -10.78 -8.71 9.73
C LEU A 392 -11.71 -7.50 9.92
N PRO A 393 -11.69 -6.81 11.07
CA PRO A 393 -12.36 -5.53 11.22
C PRO A 393 -11.82 -4.50 10.22
N CYS A 394 -12.62 -3.53 9.82
CA CYS A 394 -12.09 -2.43 9.01
C CYS A 394 -11.17 -1.52 9.84
N LEU A 395 -10.19 -0.88 9.18
CA LEU A 395 -9.17 -0.04 9.80
C LEU A 395 -9.19 1.38 9.23
N ASN A 396 -9.22 2.38 10.11
CA ASN A 396 -9.13 3.81 9.80
C ASN A 396 -10.14 4.23 8.70
N HIS A 397 -9.72 4.92 7.63
CA HIS A 397 -10.60 5.35 6.54
C HIS A 397 -11.24 4.20 5.75
N ALA A 398 -10.71 2.98 5.83
CA ALA A 398 -11.43 1.82 5.28
C ALA A 398 -12.78 1.59 5.99
N CYS A 399 -12.97 2.13 7.20
CA CYS A 399 -14.23 2.08 7.93
C CYS A 399 -15.26 3.14 7.50
N ASP A 400 -14.85 4.13 6.72
CA ASP A 400 -15.75 5.22 6.32
C ASP A 400 -16.95 4.68 5.52
N ASP A 401 -18.11 5.23 5.76
CA ASP A 401 -19.39 4.75 5.20
C ASP A 401 -19.44 4.87 3.67
N ASN A 402 -18.74 5.85 3.12
CA ASN A 402 -18.63 6.10 1.67
C ASN A 402 -17.57 5.28 0.96
N VAL A 403 -16.74 4.52 1.68
CA VAL A 403 -15.75 3.60 1.11
C VAL A 403 -16.41 2.28 0.75
N ASN A 404 -16.39 1.93 -0.53
CA ASN A 404 -17.04 0.74 -1.07
C ASN A 404 -16.12 -0.48 -1.03
N VAL A 405 -16.70 -1.65 -0.78
CA VAL A 405 -16.04 -2.95 -0.98
C VAL A 405 -16.06 -3.30 -2.47
N MET A 406 -14.95 -3.78 -3.01
CA MET A 406 -14.75 -4.13 -4.43
C MET A 406 -15.38 -5.51 -4.78
N GLY A 407 -16.60 -5.74 -4.29
CA GLY A 407 -17.24 -7.07 -4.34
C GLY A 407 -17.51 -7.59 -5.75
N ASP A 408 -17.63 -6.74 -6.76
CA ASP A 408 -17.80 -7.11 -8.16
C ASP A 408 -16.50 -7.57 -8.84
N LEU A 409 -15.34 -7.22 -8.27
CA LEU A 409 -14.04 -7.62 -8.78
C LEU A 409 -13.50 -8.91 -8.13
N PHE A 410 -14.01 -9.27 -6.96
CA PHE A 410 -13.61 -10.46 -6.20
C PHE A 410 -14.64 -11.61 -6.25
N LYS A 411 -15.52 -11.61 -7.25
CA LYS A 411 -16.59 -12.63 -7.40
C LYS A 411 -16.34 -13.56 -8.55
#